data_8efa644efcdd1c314c07715650a16873
#
_entry.id   8efa644efcdd1c314c07715650a16873
#
_cell.length_a   1.000
_cell.length_b   1.000
_cell.length_c   1.000
_cell.angle_alpha   90.00
_cell.angle_beta   90.00
_cell.angle_gamma   90.00
#
_symmetry.space_group_name_H-M   'P 1'
#
loop_
_entity.id
_entity.type
_entity.pdbx_description
1 polymer ?
#
loop_
_entity_poly.entity_id
_entity_poly.type
_entity_poly.pdbx_seq_one_letter_code
_entity_poly.pdbx_strand_id
1 'polypeptide(L)'
;MREVRLSVKAIIIREGRVLVLRCRDQGGVWYALPGGGQVAGETLDQCLRRECLEELGCRVRMGPLRFVRDYISWHHEFAAHDPNSHQVELMFEAYLEPEPSFPSQPDSMQEGFAWLDIASLPGCRIYPRVLERALSSAESNGVTYFGDVN
;
A
#
# COMPACT_ATOMS: atom_id res chain seq x y z
N MET A 1 -4.80 0.28 25.97
CA MET A 1 -4.93 -0.98 25.20
C MET A 1 -4.54 -0.73 23.75
N ARG A 2 -3.67 -1.55 23.22
CA ARG A 2 -3.32 -1.47 21.79
C ARG A 2 -4.45 -2.06 20.98
N GLU A 3 -4.83 -1.36 19.94
CA GLU A 3 -5.90 -1.79 19.04
C GLU A 3 -5.32 -2.26 17.73
N VAL A 4 -5.96 -3.27 17.13
CA VAL A 4 -5.62 -3.72 15.79
C VAL A 4 -6.46 -2.91 14.81
N ARG A 5 -5.79 -2.23 13.88
CA ARG A 5 -6.45 -1.46 12.83
C ARG A 5 -6.43 -2.23 11.51
N LEU A 6 -7.50 -2.09 10.77
CA LEU A 6 -7.58 -2.65 9.43
C LEU A 6 -7.24 -1.57 8.41
N SER A 7 -6.36 -1.91 7.48
CA SER A 7 -5.93 -1.04 6.39
C SER A 7 -6.15 -1.73 5.05
N VAL A 8 -6.50 -0.96 4.03
CA VAL A 8 -6.75 -1.46 2.67
C VAL A 8 -5.77 -0.80 1.72
N LYS A 9 -5.10 -1.59 0.90
CA LYS A 9 -4.10 -1.12 -0.05
C LYS A 9 -4.46 -1.54 -1.47
N ALA A 10 -4.07 -0.72 -2.45
CA ALA A 10 -4.34 -0.96 -3.86
C ALA A 10 -3.09 -1.42 -4.59
N ILE A 11 -3.21 -2.51 -5.33
CA ILE A 11 -2.20 -2.99 -6.27
C ILE A 11 -2.66 -2.57 -7.66
N ILE A 12 -2.09 -1.52 -8.18
CA ILE A 12 -2.44 -0.94 -9.49
C ILE A 12 -1.28 -1.18 -10.43
N ILE A 13 -1.48 -2.07 -11.40
CA ILE A 13 -0.43 -2.46 -12.35
C ILE A 13 -0.85 -2.05 -13.76
N ARG A 14 0.08 -1.41 -14.48
CA ARG A 14 -0.09 -1.05 -15.88
C ARG A 14 1.24 -1.20 -16.59
N GLU A 15 1.25 -1.96 -17.67
CA GLU A 15 2.44 -2.15 -18.53
C GLU A 15 3.70 -2.57 -17.75
N GLY A 16 3.56 -3.54 -16.84
CA GLY A 16 4.66 -4.06 -16.03
C GLY A 16 5.15 -3.13 -14.93
N ARG A 17 4.40 -2.07 -14.63
CA ARG A 17 4.71 -1.10 -13.58
C ARG A 17 3.62 -1.09 -12.53
N VAL A 18 4.02 -0.85 -11.29
CA VAL A 18 3.11 -0.70 -10.16
C VAL A 18 3.08 0.77 -9.72
N LEU A 19 1.87 1.26 -9.44
CA LEU A 19 1.66 2.60 -8.94
C LEU A 19 1.88 2.62 -7.42
N VAL A 20 2.78 3.48 -6.96
CA VAL A 20 3.13 3.60 -5.55
C VAL A 20 3.13 5.05 -5.10
N LEU A 21 2.97 5.25 -3.81
CA LEU A 21 3.24 6.54 -3.18
C LEU A 21 4.73 6.68 -2.99
N ARG A 22 5.25 7.87 -3.29
CA ARG A 22 6.64 8.23 -3.05
C ARG A 22 6.70 9.01 -1.75
N CYS A 23 7.46 8.50 -0.80
CA CYS A 23 7.60 9.06 0.53
C CYS A 23 9.07 9.34 0.83
N ARG A 24 9.32 10.17 1.84
CA ARG A 24 10.68 10.48 2.27
C ARG A 24 10.75 10.50 3.79
N ASP A 25 11.83 9.94 4.30
CA ASP A 25 12.22 10.04 5.70
C ASP A 25 13.71 10.37 5.80
N GLN A 26 14.30 10.28 6.98
CA GLN A 26 15.72 10.54 7.19
C GLN A 26 16.62 9.57 6.42
N GLY A 27 16.14 8.37 6.13
CA GLY A 27 16.85 7.37 5.33
C GLY A 27 16.72 7.55 3.83
N GLY A 28 16.00 8.56 3.37
CA GLY A 28 15.78 8.86 1.95
C GLY A 28 14.39 8.50 1.46
N VAL A 29 14.29 8.29 0.15
CA VAL A 29 13.01 7.95 -0.50
C VAL A 29 12.63 6.50 -0.23
N TRP A 30 11.35 6.28 0.05
CA TRP A 30 10.77 4.96 0.15
C TRP A 30 9.38 4.97 -0.49
N TYR A 31 8.83 3.79 -0.73
CA TYR A 31 7.59 3.62 -1.46
C TYR A 31 6.62 2.73 -0.70
N ALA A 32 5.34 3.00 -0.89
CA ALA A 32 4.25 2.21 -0.33
C ALA A 32 3.10 2.13 -1.33
N LEU A 33 2.26 1.11 -1.19
CA LEU A 33 1.03 1.05 -1.97
C LEU A 33 0.06 2.14 -1.52
N PRO A 34 -0.75 2.69 -2.43
CA PRO A 34 -1.84 3.59 -2.05
C PRO A 34 -2.85 2.88 -1.17
N GLY A 35 -3.43 3.62 -0.23
CA GLY A 35 -4.45 3.09 0.66
C GLY A 35 -4.27 3.57 2.08
N GLY A 36 -5.10 3.09 2.99
CA GLY A 36 -5.03 3.49 4.39
C GLY A 36 -6.06 2.81 5.27
N GLY A 37 -6.22 3.32 6.47
CA GLY A 37 -7.06 2.74 7.50
C GLY A 37 -8.56 2.86 7.22
N GLN A 38 -9.29 1.78 7.49
CA GLN A 38 -10.74 1.77 7.39
C GLN A 38 -11.35 2.64 8.50
N VAL A 39 -12.32 3.43 8.13
CA VAL A 39 -13.14 4.21 9.06
C VAL A 39 -14.43 3.44 9.36
N ALA A 40 -14.89 3.50 10.60
CA ALA A 40 -16.14 2.83 10.99
C ALA A 40 -17.30 3.30 10.09
N GLY A 41 -18.06 2.34 9.60
CA GLY A 41 -19.21 2.60 8.73
C GLY A 41 -18.93 2.52 7.24
N GLU A 42 -17.66 2.48 6.82
CA GLU A 42 -17.34 2.27 5.41
C GLU A 42 -16.97 0.80 5.13
N THR A 43 -17.32 0.33 3.94
CA THR A 43 -16.86 -0.97 3.45
C THR A 43 -15.39 -0.88 3.03
N LEU A 44 -14.76 -2.04 2.79
CA LEU A 44 -13.39 -2.07 2.26
C LEU A 44 -13.30 -1.38 0.90
N ASP A 45 -14.31 -1.55 0.04
CA ASP A 45 -14.37 -0.88 -1.26
C ASP A 45 -14.44 0.65 -1.09
N GLN A 46 -15.29 1.12 -0.19
CA GLN A 46 -15.41 2.56 0.08
C GLN A 46 -14.11 3.13 0.66
N CYS A 47 -13.46 2.39 1.55
CA CYS A 47 -12.16 2.78 2.10
C CYS A 47 -11.11 2.92 1.01
N LEU A 48 -10.99 1.92 0.14
CA LEU A 48 -9.99 1.96 -0.95
C LEU A 48 -10.23 3.13 -1.89
N ARG A 49 -11.48 3.37 -2.27
CA ARG A 49 -11.86 4.49 -3.14
C ARG A 49 -11.55 5.84 -2.51
N ARG A 50 -11.87 6.00 -1.23
CA ARG A 50 -11.60 7.24 -0.50
C ARG A 50 -10.11 7.52 -0.41
N GLU A 51 -9.34 6.53 0.01
CA GLU A 51 -7.88 6.67 0.17
C GLU A 51 -7.19 6.95 -1.17
N CYS A 52 -7.56 6.25 -2.22
CA CYS A 52 -6.98 6.50 -3.54
C CYS A 52 -7.35 7.88 -4.08
N LEU A 53 -8.57 8.35 -3.82
CA LEU A 53 -8.96 9.70 -4.21
C LEU A 53 -8.14 10.75 -3.47
N GLU A 54 -7.93 10.55 -2.17
CA GLU A 54 -7.12 11.46 -1.35
C GLU A 54 -5.66 11.49 -1.79
N GLU A 55 -5.08 10.32 -2.06
CA GLU A 55 -3.64 10.19 -2.31
C GLU A 55 -3.25 10.33 -3.78
N LEU A 56 -4.11 9.91 -4.70
CA LEU A 56 -3.82 9.89 -6.14
C LEU A 56 -4.64 10.91 -6.93
N GLY A 57 -5.71 11.44 -6.34
CA GLY A 57 -6.62 12.34 -7.04
C GLY A 57 -7.46 11.64 -8.12
N CYS A 58 -7.59 10.33 -8.07
CA CYS A 58 -8.32 9.57 -9.08
C CYS A 58 -9.23 8.52 -8.45
N ARG A 59 -10.18 8.04 -9.25
CA ARG A 59 -11.09 6.97 -8.86
C ARG A 59 -10.51 5.62 -9.26
N VAL A 60 -10.76 4.61 -8.41
CA VAL A 60 -10.34 3.25 -8.68
C VAL A 60 -11.54 2.31 -8.56
N ARG A 61 -11.46 1.19 -9.27
CA ARG A 61 -12.36 0.06 -9.14
C ARG A 61 -11.63 -1.08 -8.44
N MET A 62 -12.20 -1.60 -7.37
CA MET A 62 -11.61 -2.71 -6.62
C MET A 62 -11.71 -4.01 -7.41
N GLY A 63 -10.60 -4.73 -7.47
CA GLY A 63 -10.50 -6.08 -7.99
C GLY A 63 -10.36 -7.11 -6.85
N PRO A 64 -9.82 -8.30 -7.14
CA PRO A 64 -9.70 -9.35 -6.14
C PRO A 64 -8.66 -9.05 -5.08
N LEU A 65 -8.88 -9.61 -3.89
CA LEU A 65 -7.88 -9.62 -2.82
C LEU A 65 -6.70 -10.51 -3.22
N ARG A 66 -5.48 -10.01 -3.03
CA ARG A 66 -4.26 -10.73 -3.40
C ARG A 66 -3.41 -11.09 -2.20
N PHE A 67 -3.18 -10.15 -1.30
CA PHE A 67 -2.28 -10.35 -0.18
C PHE A 67 -2.87 -9.82 1.11
N VAL A 68 -2.48 -10.46 2.20
CA VAL A 68 -2.78 -10.00 3.56
C VAL A 68 -1.50 -10.07 4.36
N ARG A 69 -1.25 -9.06 5.19
CA ARG A 69 -0.17 -9.11 6.17
C ARG A 69 -0.62 -8.56 7.51
N ASP A 70 0.01 -8.99 8.58
CA ASP A 70 0.10 -8.21 9.79
C ASP A 70 1.29 -7.25 9.69
N TYR A 71 1.18 -6.11 10.33
CA TYR A 71 2.30 -5.23 10.58
C TYR A 71 2.25 -4.86 12.06
N ILE A 72 3.16 -5.43 12.82
CA ILE A 72 3.30 -5.13 14.25
C ILE A 72 4.56 -4.29 14.39
N SER A 73 4.38 -2.98 14.48
CA SER A 73 5.46 -2.00 14.32
C SER A 73 6.65 -2.22 15.25
N TRP A 74 6.39 -2.64 16.50
CA TRP A 74 7.47 -2.84 17.47
C TRP A 74 8.30 -4.11 17.24
N HIS A 75 7.95 -4.92 16.24
CA HIS A 75 8.76 -6.07 15.81
C HIS A 75 9.71 -5.73 14.66
N HIS A 76 9.64 -4.52 14.12
CA HIS A 76 10.34 -4.16 12.88
C HIS A 76 11.21 -2.90 13.05
N GLU A 77 11.86 -2.50 11.97
CA GLU A 77 12.88 -1.44 11.96
C GLU A 77 12.37 -0.05 12.34
N PHE A 78 11.08 0.21 12.19
CA PHE A 78 10.51 1.53 12.54
C PHE A 78 9.96 1.60 13.95
N ALA A 79 10.25 0.63 14.79
CA ALA A 79 9.71 0.55 16.16
C ALA A 79 9.94 1.81 16.99
N ALA A 80 11.06 2.51 16.78
CA ALA A 80 11.37 3.73 17.51
C ALA A 80 10.43 4.90 17.14
N HIS A 81 9.96 4.93 15.90
CA HIS A 81 9.10 6.01 15.40
C HIS A 81 7.62 5.65 15.49
N ASP A 82 7.30 4.38 15.52
CA ASP A 82 5.94 3.87 15.58
C ASP A 82 5.87 2.67 16.53
N PRO A 83 5.91 2.93 17.85
CA PRO A 83 6.04 1.84 18.83
C PRO A 83 4.75 1.09 19.13
N ASN A 84 3.62 1.51 18.61
CA ASN A 84 2.32 1.03 19.09
C ASN A 84 1.34 0.59 17.99
N SER A 85 1.74 0.60 16.75
CA SER A 85 0.84 0.24 15.65
C SER A 85 0.77 -1.26 15.43
N HIS A 86 -0.44 -1.79 15.38
CA HIS A 86 -0.71 -3.12 14.84
C HIS A 86 -1.78 -2.97 13.76
N GLN A 87 -1.43 -3.29 12.53
CA GLN A 87 -2.34 -3.22 11.40
C GLN A 87 -2.46 -4.58 10.72
N VAL A 88 -3.67 -4.88 10.25
CA VAL A 88 -3.89 -5.93 9.26
C VAL A 88 -4.13 -5.21 7.93
N GLU A 89 -3.26 -5.44 6.98
CA GLU A 89 -3.37 -4.84 5.66
C GLU A 89 -3.91 -5.85 4.65
N LEU A 90 -4.97 -5.44 3.97
CA LEU A 90 -5.59 -6.19 2.88
C LEU A 90 -5.22 -5.50 1.57
N MET A 91 -4.52 -6.21 0.69
CA MET A 91 -4.02 -5.67 -0.58
C MET A 91 -4.84 -6.23 -1.73
N PHE A 92 -5.64 -5.35 -2.34
CA PHE A 92 -6.53 -5.69 -3.46
C PHE A 92 -5.93 -5.22 -4.77
N GLU A 93 -6.11 -6.00 -5.83
CA GLU A 93 -5.95 -5.43 -7.17
C GLU A 93 -6.94 -4.28 -7.34
N ALA A 94 -6.53 -3.25 -8.05
CA ALA A 94 -7.38 -2.12 -8.35
C ALA A 94 -7.07 -1.57 -9.72
N TYR A 95 -8.06 -0.93 -10.33
CA TYR A 95 -7.99 -0.44 -11.70
C TYR A 95 -8.32 1.05 -11.71
N LEU A 96 -7.47 1.85 -12.33
CA LEU A 96 -7.70 3.29 -12.48
C LEU A 96 -8.82 3.56 -13.46
N GLU A 97 -9.72 4.48 -13.11
CA GLU A 97 -10.72 4.99 -14.04
C GLU A 97 -10.17 6.21 -14.79
N PRO A 98 -9.84 7.34 -14.14
CA PRO A 98 -9.02 8.38 -14.77
C PRO A 98 -7.52 8.17 -14.48
N GLU A 99 -6.66 8.92 -15.17
CA GLU A 99 -5.23 8.95 -14.85
C GLU A 99 -5.02 9.62 -13.48
N PRO A 100 -3.99 9.18 -12.72
CA PRO A 100 -3.66 9.81 -11.46
C PRO A 100 -3.25 11.27 -11.66
N SER A 101 -3.64 12.11 -10.72
CA SER A 101 -3.27 13.52 -10.67
C SER A 101 -2.58 13.82 -9.34
N PHE A 102 -2.35 15.09 -9.05
CA PHE A 102 -1.78 15.46 -7.76
C PHE A 102 -2.76 15.10 -6.64
N PRO A 103 -2.27 14.57 -5.51
CA PRO A 103 -3.13 14.19 -4.39
C PRO A 103 -3.83 15.40 -3.80
N SER A 104 -5.09 15.21 -3.41
CA SER A 104 -5.89 16.26 -2.78
C SER A 104 -5.58 16.39 -1.28
N GLN A 105 -5.19 15.32 -0.62
CA GLN A 105 -4.87 15.29 0.81
C GLN A 105 -3.69 14.37 1.08
N PRO A 106 -2.45 14.79 0.72
CA PRO A 106 -1.27 13.95 0.93
C PRO A 106 -0.92 13.85 2.41
N ASP A 107 -0.41 12.68 2.82
CA ASP A 107 0.21 12.51 4.12
C ASP A 107 1.46 13.38 4.24
N SER A 108 1.88 13.66 5.47
CA SER A 108 3.00 14.57 5.73
C SER A 108 4.32 14.10 5.12
N MET A 109 4.52 12.79 4.94
CA MET A 109 5.73 12.22 4.32
C MET A 109 5.58 11.95 2.83
N GLN A 110 4.37 12.08 2.28
CA GLN A 110 4.11 11.79 0.89
C GLN A 110 4.60 12.92 -0.01
N GLU A 111 5.42 12.59 -1.00
CA GLU A 111 5.94 13.52 -2.01
C GLU A 111 5.27 13.35 -3.38
N GLY A 112 4.16 12.61 -3.46
CA GLY A 112 3.48 12.30 -4.70
C GLY A 112 3.40 10.81 -4.94
N PHE A 113 3.37 10.43 -6.20
CA PHE A 113 3.31 9.03 -6.61
C PHE A 113 4.33 8.75 -7.73
N ALA A 114 4.59 7.47 -7.96
CA ALA A 114 5.49 7.03 -9.01
C ALA A 114 5.00 5.70 -9.59
N TRP A 115 5.38 5.45 -10.84
CA TRP A 115 5.25 4.15 -11.47
C TRP A 115 6.61 3.47 -11.42
N LEU A 116 6.71 2.32 -10.75
CA LEU A 116 7.95 1.56 -10.64
C LEU A 116 7.88 0.30 -11.48
N ASP A 117 8.94 0.01 -12.22
CA ASP A 117 9.06 -1.27 -12.91
C ASP A 117 9.06 -2.40 -11.89
N ILE A 118 8.17 -3.36 -12.04
CA ILE A 118 8.08 -4.51 -11.13
C ILE A 118 9.40 -5.29 -11.11
N ALA A 119 10.05 -5.42 -12.26
CA ALA A 119 11.35 -6.08 -12.37
C ALA A 119 12.47 -5.37 -11.60
N SER A 120 12.31 -4.09 -11.32
CA SER A 120 13.31 -3.27 -10.61
C SER A 120 13.00 -3.10 -9.11
N LEU A 121 11.92 -3.67 -8.61
CA LEU A 121 11.52 -3.52 -7.21
C LEU A 121 12.59 -3.98 -6.21
N PRO A 122 13.37 -5.06 -6.46
CA PRO A 122 14.44 -5.43 -5.53
C PRO A 122 15.50 -4.37 -5.29
N GLY A 123 15.63 -3.39 -6.19
CA GLY A 123 16.53 -2.25 -6.02
C GLY A 123 15.88 -1.04 -5.37
N CYS A 124 14.60 -1.12 -5.02
CA CYS A 124 13.83 -0.02 -4.44
C CYS A 124 13.55 -0.27 -2.95
N ARG A 125 13.43 0.81 -2.19
CA ARG A 125 13.02 0.73 -0.78
C ARG A 125 11.49 0.79 -0.72
N ILE A 126 10.85 -0.36 -0.91
CA ILE A 126 9.38 -0.51 -0.87
C ILE A 126 8.95 -1.29 0.37
N TYR A 127 7.84 -0.91 0.98
CA TYR A 127 7.28 -1.59 2.15
C TYR A 127 5.85 -2.06 1.90
N PRO A 128 5.47 -3.28 2.33
CA PRO A 128 6.36 -4.30 2.90
C PRO A 128 7.36 -4.82 1.86
N ARG A 129 8.55 -5.15 2.32
CA ARG A 129 9.64 -5.58 1.42
C ARG A 129 9.32 -6.85 0.65
N VAL A 130 8.43 -7.67 1.16
CA VAL A 130 7.98 -8.89 0.47
C VAL A 130 7.36 -8.59 -0.90
N LEU A 131 6.87 -7.36 -1.13
CA LEU A 131 6.34 -6.95 -2.43
C LEU A 131 7.39 -6.95 -3.54
N GLU A 132 8.68 -6.82 -3.20
CA GLU A 132 9.76 -6.90 -4.16
C GLU A 132 9.70 -8.17 -5.01
N ARG A 133 9.24 -9.26 -4.42
CA ARG A 133 9.13 -10.57 -5.07
C ARG A 133 7.68 -10.96 -5.36
N ALA A 134 6.77 -10.61 -4.47
CA ALA A 134 5.38 -11.03 -4.59
C ALA A 134 4.70 -10.47 -5.85
N LEU A 135 5.03 -9.25 -6.26
CA LEU A 135 4.43 -8.64 -7.43
C LEU A 135 5.00 -9.19 -8.75
N SER A 136 6.18 -9.78 -8.73
CA SER A 136 6.79 -10.37 -9.93
C SER A 136 6.27 -11.78 -10.23
N SER A 137 5.66 -12.46 -9.26
CA SER A 137 5.04 -13.77 -9.48
C SER A 137 3.61 -13.56 -9.98
N ALA A 138 3.45 -13.45 -11.29
CA ALA A 138 2.21 -13.02 -11.95
C ALA A 138 1.04 -14.00 -11.87
N GLU A 139 1.16 -15.16 -11.21
CA GLU A 139 0.22 -16.27 -11.41
C GLU A 139 -0.37 -16.86 -10.12
N SER A 140 -0.48 -16.06 -9.06
CA SER A 140 -1.17 -16.56 -7.90
C SER A 140 -2.68 -16.34 -8.06
N ASN A 141 -3.43 -17.41 -8.26
CA ASN A 141 -4.88 -17.41 -8.34
C ASN A 141 -5.55 -17.43 -6.96
N GLY A 142 -4.91 -16.92 -5.92
CA GLY A 142 -5.44 -16.95 -4.58
C GLY A 142 -4.88 -15.86 -3.70
N VAL A 143 -5.28 -15.91 -2.45
CA VAL A 143 -4.83 -14.97 -1.43
C VAL A 143 -3.61 -15.55 -0.72
N THR A 144 -2.55 -14.76 -0.59
CA THR A 144 -1.38 -15.12 0.19
C THR A 144 -1.32 -14.28 1.46
N TYR A 145 -1.21 -14.94 2.60
CA TYR A 145 -0.96 -14.29 3.88
C TYR A 145 0.54 -14.37 4.18
N PHE A 146 1.15 -13.21 4.39
CA PHE A 146 2.59 -13.12 4.63
C PHE A 146 2.99 -13.20 6.11
N GLY A 147 2.04 -13.12 7.02
CA GLY A 147 2.33 -12.98 8.44
C GLY A 147 2.74 -11.56 8.81
N ASP A 148 3.50 -11.44 9.90
CA ASP A 148 4.00 -10.15 10.40
C ASP A 148 5.30 -9.79 9.68
N VAL A 149 5.20 -8.93 8.68
CA VAL A 149 6.32 -8.53 7.81
C VAL A 149 6.30 -7.02 7.56
N ASN A 150 7.50 -6.48 7.27
CA ASN A 150 7.65 -5.09 6.83
C ASN A 150 8.70 -4.94 5.72
#